data_8c5d959c2be06fe280268e7df207430b
#
_entry.id   8c5d959c2be06fe280268e7df207430b
#
_cell.length_a   1.000
_cell.length_b   1.000
_cell.length_c   1.000
_cell.angle_alpha   90.00
_cell.angle_beta   90.00
_cell.angle_gamma   90.00
#
_symmetry.space_group_name_H-M   'P 1'
#
loop_
_entity.id
_entity.type
_entity.pdbx_description
1 polymer ?
#
loop_
_entity_poly.entity_id
_entity_poly.type
_entity_poly.pdbx_seq_one_letter_code
_entity_poly.pdbx_strand_id
1 'polypeptide(L)'
;MKDFIRADFYRLIHSKGFWITEFALFCVMSLGTLFQSNIRFGANISYHETATQTLGKLTGIQALNYFAGNTDSLLFFTIIIISMVLGVDLSRKLYKNCLSYGISKLSYYFSKFFVCVSIAAFHFLLILSISFVTASLSNGMGTAPSHFWSQLGAALFVQFLSTIAWISIISLVLYVSHSIVSSFLTYFIGGALLSIPLIFYPDNEWLLYLTLRFNTAMAADGGTVIKAILTTSAVTLLFLIGRLKIFKTKNL
;
A
#
# COMPACT_ATOMS: atom_id res chain seq x y z
N MET A 1 3.62 16.52 -19.19
CA MET A 1 3.48 15.48 -18.14
C MET A 1 4.37 15.77 -16.93
N LYS A 2 5.67 16.05 -17.11
CA LYS A 2 6.60 16.34 -15.98
C LYS A 2 6.14 17.51 -15.10
N ASP A 3 5.75 18.64 -15.70
CA ASP A 3 5.32 19.82 -14.93
C ASP A 3 4.04 19.57 -14.12
N PHE A 4 3.15 18.75 -14.65
CA PHE A 4 1.93 18.36 -13.95
C PHE A 4 2.22 17.49 -12.72
N ILE A 5 3.11 16.50 -12.86
CA ILE A 5 3.59 15.69 -11.73
C ILE A 5 4.25 16.57 -10.68
N ARG A 6 5.13 17.49 -11.11
CA ARG A 6 5.80 18.45 -10.21
C ARG A 6 4.81 19.32 -9.45
N ALA A 7 3.77 19.81 -10.13
CA ALA A 7 2.72 20.61 -9.51
C ALA A 7 1.93 19.81 -8.44
N ASP A 8 1.63 18.53 -8.70
CA ASP A 8 0.95 17.66 -7.73
C ASP A 8 1.82 17.40 -6.49
N PHE A 9 3.11 17.10 -6.66
CA PHE A 9 4.03 16.96 -5.53
C PHE A 9 4.19 18.27 -4.76
N TYR A 10 4.30 19.41 -5.45
CA TYR A 10 4.39 20.71 -4.80
C TYR A 10 3.16 20.98 -3.95
N ARG A 11 1.96 20.77 -4.51
CA ARG A 11 0.67 20.93 -3.79
C ARG A 11 0.59 20.02 -2.58
N LEU A 12 1.03 18.76 -2.71
CA LEU A 12 1.00 17.78 -1.65
C LEU A 12 1.92 18.19 -0.48
N ILE A 13 3.19 18.48 -0.77
CA ILE A 13 4.20 18.82 0.25
C ILE A 13 3.83 20.11 0.99
N HIS A 14 3.15 21.07 0.33
CA HIS A 14 2.69 22.31 0.96
C HIS A 14 1.34 22.17 1.65
N SER A 15 0.71 20.99 1.63
CA SER A 15 -0.55 20.76 2.34
C SER A 15 -0.30 20.40 3.80
N LYS A 16 -1.00 21.08 4.71
CA LYS A 16 -0.95 20.75 6.16
C LYS A 16 -1.40 19.30 6.42
N GLY A 17 -2.37 18.82 5.66
CA GLY A 17 -2.90 17.47 5.79
C GLY A 17 -1.85 16.39 5.50
N PHE A 18 -0.95 16.62 4.52
CA PHE A 18 0.16 15.71 4.24
C PHE A 18 1.06 15.55 5.47
N TRP A 19 1.54 16.64 6.03
CA TRP A 19 2.44 16.59 7.19
C TRP A 19 1.78 16.01 8.45
N ILE A 20 0.49 16.28 8.66
CA ILE A 20 -0.27 15.65 9.76
C ILE A 20 -0.32 14.13 9.57
N THR A 21 -0.57 13.67 8.34
CA THR A 21 -0.63 12.24 8.02
C THR A 21 0.74 11.57 8.20
N GLU A 22 1.82 12.19 7.72
CA GLU A 22 3.18 11.67 7.87
C GLU A 22 3.62 11.63 9.34
N PHE A 23 3.29 12.67 10.10
CA PHE A 23 3.57 12.70 11.54
C PHE A 23 2.78 11.63 12.29
N ALA A 24 1.50 11.44 11.96
CA ALA A 24 0.70 10.37 12.54
C ALA A 24 1.26 8.99 12.18
N LEU A 25 1.69 8.77 10.93
CA LEU A 25 2.36 7.56 10.50
C LEU A 25 3.64 7.32 11.32
N PHE A 26 4.49 8.34 11.45
CA PHE A 26 5.71 8.27 12.25
C PHE A 26 5.41 7.87 13.71
N CYS A 27 4.44 8.52 14.35
CA CYS A 27 4.06 8.22 15.74
C CYS A 27 3.54 6.78 15.87
N VAL A 28 2.62 6.37 14.99
CA VAL A 28 2.03 5.03 15.02
C VAL A 28 3.10 3.96 14.84
N MET A 29 4.01 4.13 13.90
CA MET A 29 5.05 3.14 13.62
C MET A 29 6.12 3.09 14.73
N SER A 30 6.52 4.25 15.26
CA SER A 30 7.49 4.31 16.38
C SER A 30 6.91 3.70 17.64
N LEU A 31 5.67 4.05 18.01
CA LEU A 31 5.00 3.49 19.17
C LEU A 31 4.71 2.00 18.99
N GLY A 32 4.24 1.59 17.82
CA GLY A 32 4.03 0.18 17.48
C GLY A 32 5.30 -0.66 17.63
N THR A 33 6.44 -0.12 17.21
CA THR A 33 7.75 -0.78 17.35
C THR A 33 8.22 -0.83 18.81
N LEU A 34 8.09 0.27 19.56
CA LEU A 34 8.52 0.36 20.97
C LEU A 34 7.68 -0.52 21.89
N PHE A 35 6.35 -0.46 21.75
CA PHE A 35 5.42 -1.25 22.56
C PHE A 35 5.16 -2.64 22.01
N GLN A 36 5.78 -3.00 20.87
CA GLN A 36 5.62 -4.29 20.22
C GLN A 36 4.14 -4.64 19.97
N SER A 37 3.32 -3.60 19.80
CA SER A 37 1.90 -3.74 19.57
C SER A 37 1.61 -3.82 18.07
N ASN A 38 0.83 -4.83 17.69
CA ASN A 38 0.29 -4.95 16.35
C ASN A 38 -0.79 -3.89 16.12
N ILE A 39 -0.40 -2.71 15.66
CA ILE A 39 -1.38 -1.72 15.23
C ILE A 39 -1.79 -2.07 13.79
N ARG A 40 -2.97 -2.71 13.64
CA ARG A 40 -3.53 -3.07 12.35
C ARG A 40 -4.73 -2.18 12.04
N PHE A 41 -4.71 -1.57 10.87
CA PHE A 41 -5.85 -0.85 10.32
C PHE A 41 -6.45 -1.71 9.20
N GLY A 42 -7.63 -2.30 9.42
CA GLY A 42 -8.33 -3.07 8.40
C GLY A 42 -9.19 -4.18 8.97
N ALA A 43 -10.16 -4.63 8.17
CA ALA A 43 -11.04 -5.76 8.49
C ALA A 43 -10.43 -7.06 7.97
N ASN A 44 -9.25 -7.45 8.48
CA ASN A 44 -8.61 -8.69 8.10
C ASN A 44 -8.77 -9.74 9.19
N ILE A 45 -9.48 -10.82 8.86
CA ILE A 45 -9.64 -11.98 9.72
C ILE A 45 -8.33 -12.78 9.67
N SER A 46 -7.64 -12.88 10.79
CA SER A 46 -6.40 -13.65 10.90
C SER A 46 -6.72 -15.14 10.99
N TYR A 47 -6.50 -15.87 9.90
CA TYR A 47 -6.39 -17.33 9.94
C TYR A 47 -4.92 -17.71 10.07
N HIS A 48 -4.60 -18.55 11.04
CA HIS A 48 -3.26 -18.98 11.44
C HIS A 48 -2.34 -17.80 11.90
N GLU A 49 -2.61 -17.26 13.06
CA GLU A 49 -1.51 -16.83 13.90
C GLU A 49 -0.74 -18.09 14.34
N THR A 50 0.21 -18.50 13.51
CA THR A 50 1.26 -19.40 13.95
C THR A 50 2.01 -18.68 15.06
N ALA A 51 1.82 -19.18 16.27
CA ALA A 51 2.49 -18.80 17.50
C ALA A 51 2.36 -17.30 17.84
N THR A 52 1.66 -17.01 18.89
CA THR A 52 2.06 -15.98 19.84
C THR A 52 3.57 -16.11 20.04
N GLN A 53 4.36 -15.54 19.13
CA GLN A 53 5.69 -15.12 19.52
C GLN A 53 5.40 -14.18 20.69
N THR A 54 5.62 -14.66 21.89
CA THR A 54 5.89 -13.83 23.05
C THR A 54 6.89 -12.80 22.52
N LEU A 55 6.37 -11.61 22.24
CA LEU A 55 7.11 -10.54 21.59
C LEU A 55 8.24 -10.15 22.53
N GLY A 56 9.33 -10.92 22.49
CA GLY A 56 10.61 -10.52 23.03
C GLY A 56 11.02 -9.23 22.31
N LYS A 57 11.82 -8.42 22.96
CA LYS A 57 12.30 -7.14 22.42
C LYS A 57 12.80 -7.32 20.97
N LEU A 58 12.06 -6.75 19.99
CA LEU A 58 12.43 -6.84 18.57
C LEU A 58 13.75 -6.11 18.31
N THR A 59 14.73 -6.82 17.77
CA THR A 59 15.94 -6.20 17.23
C THR A 59 15.65 -5.52 15.89
N GLY A 60 16.54 -4.65 15.43
CA GLY A 60 16.35 -3.94 14.15
C GLY A 60 16.04 -4.87 12.98
N ILE A 61 16.76 -5.98 12.85
CA ILE A 61 16.56 -6.97 11.77
C ILE A 61 15.21 -7.70 11.91
N GLN A 62 14.83 -8.04 13.14
CA GLN A 62 13.52 -8.65 13.39
C GLN A 62 12.37 -7.68 13.11
N ALA A 63 12.53 -6.39 13.40
CA ALA A 63 11.56 -5.37 13.05
C ALA A 63 11.39 -5.22 11.53
N LEU A 64 12.47 -5.23 10.76
CA LEU A 64 12.38 -5.24 9.29
C LEU A 64 11.58 -6.43 8.78
N ASN A 65 11.87 -7.63 9.29
CA ASN A 65 11.14 -8.84 8.90
C ASN A 65 9.65 -8.74 9.24
N TYR A 66 9.34 -8.27 10.43
CA TYR A 66 7.98 -8.12 10.92
C TYR A 66 7.17 -7.15 10.07
N PHE A 67 7.69 -5.94 9.82
CA PHE A 67 6.99 -4.92 9.04
C PHE A 67 6.97 -5.22 7.53
N ALA A 68 7.97 -5.94 7.01
CA ALA A 68 7.92 -6.43 5.64
C ALA A 68 6.74 -7.37 5.38
N GLY A 69 6.33 -8.15 6.38
CA GLY A 69 5.19 -9.05 6.28
C GLY A 69 3.82 -8.43 6.64
N ASN A 70 3.78 -7.17 7.11
CA ASN A 70 2.57 -6.54 7.64
C ASN A 70 2.41 -5.10 7.11
N THR A 71 2.09 -4.98 5.82
CA THR A 71 1.97 -3.66 5.15
C THR A 71 0.56 -3.06 5.15
N ASP A 72 -0.40 -3.67 5.86
CA ASP A 72 -1.80 -3.20 5.94
C ASP A 72 -1.88 -1.76 6.47
N SER A 73 -1.15 -1.44 7.54
CA SER A 73 -1.11 -0.09 8.12
C SER A 73 -0.58 0.95 7.16
N LEU A 74 0.43 0.58 6.35
CA LEU A 74 0.99 1.41 5.30
C LEU A 74 -0.06 1.77 4.25
N LEU A 75 -0.86 0.80 3.81
CA LEU A 75 -1.89 1.04 2.81
C LEU A 75 -2.93 2.04 3.32
N PHE A 76 -3.32 1.96 4.60
CA PHE A 76 -4.26 2.92 5.19
C PHE A 76 -3.76 4.37 5.08
N PHE A 77 -2.53 4.66 5.50
CA PHE A 77 -1.95 6.01 5.38
C PHE A 77 -1.77 6.42 3.92
N THR A 78 -1.37 5.48 3.05
CA THR A 78 -1.26 5.73 1.61
C THR A 78 -2.61 6.13 1.01
N ILE A 79 -3.72 5.51 1.43
CA ILE A 79 -5.07 5.87 0.97
C ILE A 79 -5.45 7.29 1.38
N ILE A 80 -5.08 7.74 2.57
CA ILE A 80 -5.33 9.13 3.00
C ILE A 80 -4.67 10.10 2.00
N ILE A 81 -3.40 9.86 1.67
CA ILE A 81 -2.67 10.73 0.73
C ILE A 81 -3.22 10.61 -0.70
N ILE A 82 -3.57 9.40 -1.16
CA ILE A 82 -4.23 9.19 -2.47
C ILE A 82 -5.55 9.99 -2.53
N SER A 83 -6.30 10.00 -1.43
CA SER A 83 -7.55 10.76 -1.34
C SER A 83 -7.32 12.26 -1.42
N MET A 84 -6.18 12.76 -0.93
CA MET A 84 -5.80 14.17 -1.09
C MET A 84 -5.39 14.51 -2.53
N VAL A 85 -4.68 13.61 -3.21
CA VAL A 85 -4.16 13.85 -4.57
C VAL A 85 -5.23 13.62 -5.63
N LEU A 86 -5.90 12.48 -5.58
CA LEU A 86 -6.86 12.04 -6.60
C LEU A 86 -8.31 12.27 -6.18
N GLY A 87 -8.64 11.96 -4.93
CA GLY A 87 -10.01 12.06 -4.41
C GLY A 87 -10.52 13.49 -4.41
N VAL A 88 -9.72 14.46 -3.98
CA VAL A 88 -10.09 15.89 -4.00
C VAL A 88 -10.27 16.38 -5.44
N ASP A 89 -9.39 16.00 -6.36
CA ASP A 89 -9.49 16.42 -7.76
C ASP A 89 -10.76 15.87 -8.42
N LEU A 90 -11.14 14.63 -8.13
CA LEU A 90 -12.34 14.00 -8.68
C LEU A 90 -13.62 14.53 -8.03
N SER A 91 -13.66 14.64 -6.70
CA SER A 91 -14.84 15.11 -5.97
C SER A 91 -15.18 16.57 -6.30
N ARG A 92 -14.18 17.44 -6.45
CA ARG A 92 -14.34 18.85 -6.82
C ARG A 92 -14.32 19.10 -8.33
N LYS A 93 -14.26 18.03 -9.15
CA LYS A 93 -14.22 18.10 -10.62
C LYS A 93 -13.06 18.96 -11.17
N LEU A 94 -11.95 19.09 -10.42
CA LEU A 94 -10.77 19.89 -10.83
C LEU A 94 -10.09 19.34 -12.09
N TYR A 95 -10.27 18.06 -12.37
CA TYR A 95 -9.77 17.42 -13.61
C TYR A 95 -10.34 18.11 -14.87
N LYS A 96 -11.54 18.70 -14.83
CA LYS A 96 -12.12 19.43 -15.96
C LYS A 96 -11.27 20.64 -16.34
N ASN A 97 -10.77 21.37 -15.35
CA ASN A 97 -9.88 22.50 -15.60
C ASN A 97 -8.59 22.03 -16.28
N CYS A 98 -7.99 20.92 -15.83
CA CYS A 98 -6.80 20.36 -16.45
C CYS A 98 -7.04 19.99 -17.92
N LEU A 99 -8.20 19.40 -18.22
CA LEU A 99 -8.56 19.01 -19.59
C LEU A 99 -8.85 20.22 -20.49
N SER A 100 -9.46 21.29 -19.96
CA SER A 100 -9.70 22.53 -20.71
C SER A 100 -8.42 23.29 -21.07
N TYR A 101 -7.35 23.12 -20.28
CA TYR A 101 -6.00 23.62 -20.62
C TYR A 101 -5.23 22.72 -21.60
N GLY A 102 -5.90 21.76 -22.25
CA GLY A 102 -5.31 20.93 -23.32
C GLY A 102 -4.51 19.72 -22.82
N ILE A 103 -4.58 19.38 -21.53
CA ILE A 103 -3.96 18.14 -21.02
C ILE A 103 -4.80 16.95 -21.49
N SER A 104 -4.18 15.98 -22.19
CA SER A 104 -4.90 14.79 -22.64
C SER A 104 -5.39 13.95 -21.45
N LYS A 105 -6.55 13.30 -21.61
CA LYS A 105 -7.11 12.39 -20.57
C LYS A 105 -6.09 11.34 -20.13
N LEU A 106 -5.33 10.77 -21.07
CA LEU A 106 -4.30 9.77 -20.78
C LEU A 106 -3.14 10.34 -19.94
N SER A 107 -2.66 11.54 -20.32
CA SER A 107 -1.57 12.20 -19.58
C SER A 107 -1.98 12.51 -18.14
N TYR A 108 -3.20 13.01 -17.93
CA TYR A 108 -3.75 13.23 -16.59
C TYR A 108 -3.79 11.93 -15.80
N TYR A 109 -4.34 10.87 -16.39
CA TYR A 109 -4.49 9.57 -15.77
C TYR A 109 -3.16 8.97 -15.30
N PHE A 110 -2.16 8.89 -16.20
CA PHE A 110 -0.86 8.31 -15.87
C PHE A 110 -0.07 9.17 -14.89
N SER A 111 -0.17 10.50 -14.99
CA SER A 111 0.48 11.39 -14.02
C SER A 111 -0.03 11.15 -12.59
N LYS A 112 -1.34 11.09 -12.41
CA LYS A 112 -1.94 10.82 -11.09
C LYS A 112 -1.57 9.44 -10.55
N PHE A 113 -1.58 8.42 -11.42
CA PHE A 113 -1.16 7.08 -11.02
C PHE A 113 0.31 7.04 -10.59
N PHE A 114 1.19 7.70 -11.35
CA PHE A 114 2.60 7.78 -11.02
C PHE A 114 2.84 8.47 -9.67
N VAL A 115 2.14 9.58 -9.40
CA VAL A 115 2.22 10.25 -8.09
C VAL A 115 1.79 9.31 -6.96
N CYS A 116 0.66 8.59 -7.12
CA CYS A 116 0.19 7.64 -6.10
C CYS A 116 1.20 6.51 -5.84
N VAL A 117 1.79 5.93 -6.89
CA VAL A 117 2.81 4.89 -6.76
C VAL A 117 4.08 5.42 -6.11
N SER A 118 4.50 6.65 -6.45
CA SER A 118 5.68 7.28 -5.83
C SER A 118 5.48 7.52 -4.33
N ILE A 119 4.27 7.92 -3.93
CA ILE A 119 3.90 8.09 -2.51
C ILE A 119 3.97 6.74 -1.79
N ALA A 120 3.42 5.68 -2.38
CA ALA A 120 3.50 4.34 -1.81
C ALA A 120 4.96 3.89 -1.63
N ALA A 121 5.83 4.11 -2.63
CA ALA A 121 7.25 3.80 -2.51
C ALA A 121 7.92 4.59 -1.38
N PHE A 122 7.59 5.87 -1.25
CA PHE A 122 8.07 6.71 -0.16
C PHE A 122 7.63 6.17 1.21
N HIS A 123 6.36 5.80 1.38
CA HIS A 123 5.85 5.21 2.61
C HIS A 123 6.53 3.88 2.95
N PHE A 124 6.82 3.02 1.96
CA PHE A 124 7.58 1.79 2.19
C PHE A 124 8.95 2.07 2.78
N LEU A 125 9.70 2.99 2.16
CA LEU A 125 11.03 3.38 2.65
C LEU A 125 10.95 4.00 4.06
N LEU A 126 9.97 4.86 4.28
CA LEU A 126 9.80 5.56 5.54
C LEU A 126 9.48 4.59 6.69
N ILE A 127 8.52 3.67 6.49
CA ILE A 127 8.15 2.69 7.52
C ILE A 127 9.31 1.75 7.86
N LEU A 128 10.00 1.22 6.86
CA LEU A 128 11.13 0.33 7.09
C LEU A 128 12.26 1.06 7.83
N SER A 129 12.53 2.31 7.45
CA SER A 129 13.55 3.12 8.12
C SER A 129 13.19 3.42 9.56
N ILE A 130 11.96 3.86 9.83
CA ILE A 130 11.49 4.15 11.20
C ILE A 130 11.56 2.91 12.07
N SER A 131 11.00 1.80 11.59
CA SER A 131 10.94 0.55 12.34
C SER A 131 12.33 0.01 12.65
N PHE A 132 13.23 0.03 11.65
CA PHE A 132 14.62 -0.41 11.83
C PHE A 132 15.37 0.47 12.84
N VAL A 133 15.31 1.79 12.68
CA VAL A 133 16.02 2.73 13.57
C VAL A 133 15.48 2.65 14.99
N THR A 134 14.16 2.68 15.16
CA THR A 134 13.53 2.63 16.49
C THR A 134 13.86 1.33 17.23
N ALA A 135 13.77 0.18 16.56
CA ALA A 135 14.09 -1.11 17.15
C ALA A 135 15.59 -1.25 17.44
N SER A 136 16.45 -0.79 16.51
CA SER A 136 17.90 -0.85 16.69
C SER A 136 18.40 0.00 17.86
N LEU A 137 17.82 1.19 18.04
CA LEU A 137 18.15 2.07 19.18
C LEU A 137 17.69 1.49 20.51
N SER A 138 16.56 0.79 20.53
CA SER A 138 15.99 0.23 21.77
C SER A 138 16.60 -1.11 22.17
N ASN A 139 16.89 -1.99 21.21
CA ASN A 139 17.20 -3.41 21.46
C ASN A 139 18.42 -3.92 20.68
N GLY A 140 19.15 -3.03 20.00
CA GLY A 140 20.29 -3.38 19.15
C GLY A 140 19.89 -3.86 17.76
N MET A 141 20.89 -3.95 16.87
CA MET A 141 20.67 -4.31 15.47
C MET A 141 20.20 -5.75 15.27
N GLY A 142 20.70 -6.68 16.07
CA GLY A 142 20.51 -8.12 15.85
C GLY A 142 21.41 -8.67 14.75
N THR A 143 21.28 -9.98 14.49
CA THR A 143 22.02 -10.69 13.43
C THR A 143 21.08 -11.14 12.33
N ALA A 144 21.49 -10.96 11.06
CA ALA A 144 20.72 -11.41 9.92
C ALA A 144 20.99 -12.90 9.66
N PRO A 145 19.96 -13.75 9.50
CA PRO A 145 20.12 -15.12 9.02
C PRO A 145 20.74 -15.17 7.61
N SER A 146 21.26 -16.34 7.23
CA SER A 146 21.71 -16.58 5.86
C SER A 146 20.52 -16.34 4.89
N HIS A 147 20.80 -15.73 3.74
CA HIS A 147 19.79 -15.38 2.71
C HIS A 147 18.72 -14.37 3.13
N PHE A 148 18.78 -13.80 4.34
CA PHE A 148 17.79 -12.84 4.83
C PHE A 148 17.53 -11.68 3.85
N TRP A 149 18.59 -11.05 3.35
CA TRP A 149 18.47 -9.87 2.47
C TRP A 149 17.80 -10.17 1.13
N SER A 150 18.05 -11.34 0.56
CA SER A 150 17.39 -11.76 -0.70
C SER A 150 15.91 -12.06 -0.47
N GLN A 151 15.57 -12.74 0.62
CA GLN A 151 14.19 -13.04 0.99
C GLN A 151 13.43 -11.76 1.36
N LEU A 152 14.04 -10.85 2.11
CA LEU A 152 13.47 -9.54 2.44
C LEU A 152 13.21 -8.73 1.16
N GLY A 153 14.17 -8.67 0.25
CA GLY A 153 14.01 -7.97 -1.03
C GLY A 153 12.86 -8.54 -1.87
N ALA A 154 12.75 -9.86 -1.97
CA ALA A 154 11.66 -10.53 -2.67
C ALA A 154 10.29 -10.26 -2.00
N ALA A 155 10.22 -10.35 -0.67
CA ALA A 155 9.00 -10.05 0.08
C ALA A 155 8.55 -8.61 -0.10
N LEU A 156 9.47 -7.64 0.03
CA LEU A 156 9.18 -6.22 -0.18
C LEU A 156 8.73 -5.92 -1.61
N PHE A 157 9.32 -6.58 -2.59
CA PHE A 157 8.93 -6.41 -3.99
C PHE A 157 7.49 -6.89 -4.24
N VAL A 158 7.14 -8.08 -3.75
CA VAL A 158 5.77 -8.62 -3.84
C VAL A 158 4.77 -7.72 -3.10
N GLN A 159 5.10 -7.29 -1.88
CA GLN A 159 4.26 -6.39 -1.11
C GLN A 159 4.04 -5.04 -1.80
N PHE A 160 5.08 -4.50 -2.43
CA PHE A 160 4.96 -3.28 -3.21
C PHE A 160 4.04 -3.47 -4.42
N LEU A 161 4.17 -4.58 -5.16
CA LEU A 161 3.24 -4.91 -6.25
C LEU A 161 1.80 -5.06 -5.76
N SER A 162 1.58 -5.72 -4.62
CA SER A 162 0.26 -5.86 -4.00
C SER A 162 -0.32 -4.49 -3.62
N THR A 163 0.52 -3.59 -3.11
CA THR A 163 0.11 -2.20 -2.83
C THR A 163 -0.29 -1.46 -4.10
N ILE A 164 0.43 -1.64 -5.21
CA ILE A 164 0.05 -1.07 -6.52
C ILE A 164 -1.29 -1.64 -7.01
N ALA A 165 -1.55 -2.93 -6.78
CA ALA A 165 -2.84 -3.52 -7.11
C ALA A 165 -3.98 -2.85 -6.31
N TRP A 166 -3.81 -2.66 -5.00
CA TRP A 166 -4.77 -1.93 -4.16
C TRP A 166 -4.96 -0.47 -4.59
N ILE A 167 -3.89 0.24 -4.94
CA ILE A 167 -3.97 1.60 -5.49
C ILE A 167 -4.81 1.61 -6.78
N SER A 168 -4.66 0.59 -7.62
CA SER A 168 -5.42 0.44 -8.86
C SER A 168 -6.91 0.22 -8.60
N ILE A 169 -7.26 -0.65 -7.63
CA ILE A 169 -8.63 -0.92 -7.20
C ILE A 169 -9.28 0.36 -6.64
N ILE A 170 -8.63 0.99 -5.66
CA ILE A 170 -9.15 2.18 -4.99
C ILE A 170 -9.31 3.34 -5.97
N SER A 171 -8.35 3.55 -6.86
CA SER A 171 -8.44 4.61 -7.86
C SER A 171 -9.55 4.35 -8.88
N LEU A 172 -9.82 3.10 -9.27
CA LEU A 172 -10.97 2.76 -10.11
C LEU A 172 -12.28 3.17 -9.42
N VAL A 173 -12.45 2.81 -8.15
CA VAL A 173 -13.66 3.17 -7.38
C VAL A 173 -13.78 4.68 -7.25
N LEU A 174 -12.69 5.42 -7.01
CA LEU A 174 -12.70 6.89 -7.00
C LEU A 174 -13.14 7.49 -8.33
N TYR A 175 -12.70 6.94 -9.46
CA TYR A 175 -13.13 7.40 -10.81
C TYR A 175 -14.61 7.10 -11.10
N VAL A 176 -15.17 6.07 -10.49
CA VAL A 176 -16.60 5.73 -10.62
C VAL A 176 -17.47 6.60 -9.72
N SER A 177 -17.13 6.69 -8.45
CA SER A 177 -17.95 7.29 -7.39
C SER A 177 -17.75 8.79 -7.23
N HIS A 178 -16.59 9.33 -7.63
CA HIS A 178 -16.16 10.72 -7.35
C HIS A 178 -16.25 11.11 -5.87
N SER A 179 -16.20 10.15 -4.95
CA SER A 179 -16.32 10.36 -3.51
C SER A 179 -15.10 9.87 -2.76
N ILE A 180 -14.54 10.71 -1.89
CA ILE A 180 -13.39 10.36 -1.06
C ILE A 180 -13.75 9.21 -0.09
N VAL A 181 -14.97 9.20 0.43
CA VAL A 181 -15.45 8.17 1.37
C VAL A 181 -15.39 6.79 0.73
N SER A 182 -15.62 6.68 -0.58
CA SER A 182 -15.58 5.41 -1.29
C SER A 182 -14.20 4.75 -1.28
N SER A 183 -13.10 5.51 -1.20
CA SER A 183 -11.75 4.95 -1.13
C SER A 183 -11.53 4.17 0.18
N PHE A 184 -12.00 4.72 1.30
CA PHE A 184 -11.94 4.06 2.60
C PHE A 184 -12.88 2.86 2.67
N LEU A 185 -14.12 3.01 2.17
CA LEU A 185 -15.07 1.88 2.09
C LEU A 185 -14.50 0.74 1.24
N THR A 186 -13.86 1.06 0.11
CA THR A 186 -13.21 0.04 -0.74
C THR A 186 -12.11 -0.70 0.01
N TYR A 187 -11.31 -0.02 0.80
CA TYR A 187 -10.27 -0.65 1.58
C TYR A 187 -10.85 -1.60 2.65
N PHE A 188 -11.81 -1.13 3.46
CA PHE A 188 -12.39 -1.96 4.52
C PHE A 188 -13.23 -3.10 3.97
N ILE A 189 -14.15 -2.81 3.04
CA ILE A 189 -15.02 -3.82 2.42
C ILE A 189 -14.20 -4.77 1.54
N GLY A 190 -13.27 -4.26 0.74
CA GLY A 190 -12.40 -5.06 -0.11
C GLY A 190 -11.52 -6.01 0.70
N GLY A 191 -10.94 -5.55 1.81
CA GLY A 191 -10.20 -6.40 2.75
C GLY A 191 -11.06 -7.49 3.35
N ALA A 192 -12.29 -7.17 3.78
CA ALA A 192 -13.25 -8.15 4.28
C ALA A 192 -13.65 -9.16 3.20
N LEU A 193 -13.98 -8.69 1.98
CA LEU A 193 -14.35 -9.56 0.86
C LEU A 193 -13.24 -10.53 0.45
N LEU A 194 -11.98 -10.10 0.53
CA LEU A 194 -10.84 -11.00 0.26
C LEU A 194 -10.60 -11.98 1.40
N SER A 195 -10.95 -11.62 2.62
CA SER A 195 -10.79 -12.49 3.79
C SER A 195 -11.86 -13.58 3.89
N ILE A 196 -13.10 -13.30 3.44
CA ILE A 196 -14.20 -14.26 3.49
C ILE A 196 -13.90 -15.58 2.72
N PRO A 197 -13.43 -15.56 1.46
CA PRO A 197 -13.08 -16.78 0.76
C PRO A 197 -11.97 -17.57 1.44
N LEU A 198 -11.01 -16.91 2.09
CA LEU A 198 -9.94 -17.57 2.84
C LEU A 198 -10.45 -18.35 4.06
N ILE A 199 -11.63 -17.98 4.60
CA ILE A 199 -12.28 -18.73 5.68
C ILE A 199 -12.71 -20.11 5.18
N PHE A 200 -13.26 -20.17 3.97
CA PHE A 200 -13.80 -21.40 3.38
C PHE A 200 -12.72 -22.22 2.65
N TYR A 201 -11.69 -21.56 2.16
CA TYR A 201 -10.59 -22.15 1.38
C TYR A 201 -9.23 -21.66 1.90
N PRO A 202 -8.82 -22.07 3.13
CA PRO A 202 -7.59 -21.53 3.75
C PRO A 202 -6.32 -21.89 2.98
N ASP A 203 -6.33 -22.99 2.23
CA ASP A 203 -5.19 -23.47 1.44
C ASP A 203 -5.08 -22.79 0.06
N ASN A 204 -5.96 -21.84 -0.24
CA ASN A 204 -5.92 -21.16 -1.53
C ASN A 204 -4.85 -20.06 -1.54
N GLU A 205 -3.65 -20.43 -1.99
CA GLU A 205 -2.50 -19.52 -2.09
C GLU A 205 -2.79 -18.26 -2.91
N TRP A 206 -3.61 -18.34 -3.98
CA TRP A 206 -3.88 -17.21 -4.87
C TRP A 206 -4.59 -16.05 -4.17
N LEU A 207 -5.50 -16.34 -3.27
CA LEU A 207 -6.21 -15.33 -2.49
C LEU A 207 -5.26 -14.68 -1.45
N LEU A 208 -4.36 -15.49 -0.90
CA LEU A 208 -3.41 -15.01 0.10
C LEU A 208 -2.49 -13.90 -0.43
N TYR A 209 -2.08 -13.98 -1.71
CA TYR A 209 -1.18 -13.00 -2.31
C TYR A 209 -1.77 -11.57 -2.43
N LEU A 210 -3.09 -11.44 -2.40
CA LEU A 210 -3.78 -10.14 -2.43
C LEU A 210 -4.01 -9.54 -1.04
N THR A 211 -3.78 -10.29 0.02
CA THR A 211 -4.05 -9.84 1.40
C THR A 211 -2.96 -8.95 2.01
N LEU A 212 -1.93 -8.54 1.25
CA LEU A 212 -0.79 -7.75 1.75
C LEU A 212 0.01 -8.42 2.89
N ARG A 213 0.03 -9.77 2.93
CA ARG A 213 0.68 -10.56 3.98
C ARG A 213 1.77 -11.48 3.45
N PHE A 214 2.50 -11.02 2.46
CA PHE A 214 3.62 -11.77 1.92
C PHE A 214 4.86 -11.53 2.78
N ASN A 215 5.34 -12.55 3.48
CA ASN A 215 6.47 -12.47 4.41
C ASN A 215 7.76 -13.09 3.85
N THR A 216 8.86 -12.95 4.58
CA THR A 216 10.17 -13.50 4.16
C THR A 216 10.19 -15.02 4.13
N ALA A 217 9.38 -15.71 4.95
CA ALA A 217 9.28 -17.17 4.91
C ALA A 217 8.62 -17.66 3.61
N MET A 218 7.57 -16.97 3.14
CA MET A 218 6.96 -17.23 1.83
C MET A 218 7.91 -16.89 0.68
N ALA A 219 8.77 -15.89 0.86
CA ALA A 219 9.77 -15.49 -0.12
C ALA A 219 10.97 -16.48 -0.22
N ALA A 220 11.06 -17.44 0.69
CA ALA A 220 12.07 -18.49 0.62
C ALA A 220 11.81 -19.48 -0.54
N ASP A 221 10.55 -19.64 -0.96
CA ASP A 221 10.18 -20.46 -2.11
C ASP A 221 9.99 -19.58 -3.36
N GLY A 222 10.87 -19.77 -4.36
CA GLY A 222 10.82 -19.03 -5.61
C GLY A 222 9.53 -19.27 -6.42
N GLY A 223 8.91 -20.46 -6.31
CA GLY A 223 7.64 -20.77 -6.95
C GLY A 223 6.51 -19.90 -6.41
N THR A 224 6.46 -19.72 -5.10
CA THR A 224 5.51 -18.85 -4.39
C THR A 224 5.68 -17.38 -4.78
N VAL A 225 6.93 -16.91 -4.90
CA VAL A 225 7.23 -15.53 -5.36
C VAL A 225 6.70 -15.30 -6.77
N ILE A 226 6.94 -16.22 -7.70
CA ILE A 226 6.48 -16.09 -9.10
C ILE A 226 4.95 -16.06 -9.17
N LYS A 227 4.27 -16.97 -8.47
CA LYS A 227 2.80 -16.98 -8.40
C LYS A 227 2.25 -15.66 -7.86
N ALA A 228 2.84 -15.13 -6.79
CA ALA A 228 2.44 -13.86 -6.20
C ALA A 228 2.62 -12.68 -7.17
N ILE A 229 3.75 -12.61 -7.88
CA ILE A 229 4.00 -11.58 -8.91
C ILE A 229 2.97 -11.67 -10.04
N LEU A 230 2.69 -12.87 -10.54
CA LEU A 230 1.71 -13.07 -11.62
C LEU A 230 0.31 -12.63 -11.19
N THR A 231 -0.14 -13.04 -10.00
CA THR A 231 -1.47 -12.70 -9.48
C THR A 231 -1.62 -11.19 -9.27
N THR A 232 -0.67 -10.56 -8.59
CA THR A 232 -0.73 -9.12 -8.29
C THR A 232 -0.62 -8.27 -9.56
N SER A 233 0.21 -8.70 -10.53
CA SER A 233 0.33 -8.03 -11.83
C SER A 233 -0.95 -8.16 -12.66
N ALA A 234 -1.55 -9.35 -12.71
CA ALA A 234 -2.81 -9.58 -13.42
C ALA A 234 -3.95 -8.70 -12.85
N VAL A 235 -4.08 -8.65 -11.52
CA VAL A 235 -5.06 -7.79 -10.84
C VAL A 235 -4.78 -6.32 -11.16
N THR A 236 -3.54 -5.87 -11.05
CA THR A 236 -3.16 -4.49 -11.36
C THR A 236 -3.55 -4.11 -12.79
N LEU A 237 -3.22 -4.94 -13.78
CA LEU A 237 -3.53 -4.69 -15.19
C LEU A 237 -5.04 -4.66 -15.43
N LEU A 238 -5.79 -5.59 -14.85
CA LEU A 238 -7.25 -5.66 -14.99
C LEU A 238 -7.91 -4.35 -14.51
N PHE A 239 -7.54 -3.89 -13.32
CA PHE A 239 -8.12 -2.66 -12.75
C PHE A 239 -7.62 -1.39 -13.44
N LEU A 240 -6.36 -1.36 -13.91
CA LEU A 240 -5.86 -0.23 -14.73
C LEU A 240 -6.59 -0.11 -16.06
N ILE A 241 -6.82 -1.22 -16.76
CA ILE A 241 -7.57 -1.24 -18.03
C ILE A 241 -9.02 -0.84 -17.79
N GLY A 242 -9.67 -1.40 -16.77
CA GLY A 242 -11.03 -1.05 -16.38
C GLY A 242 -11.18 0.45 -16.10
N ARG A 243 -10.25 1.02 -15.33
CA ARG A 243 -10.22 2.45 -15.02
C ARG A 243 -10.01 3.31 -16.28
N LEU A 244 -9.11 2.91 -17.18
CA LEU A 244 -8.90 3.61 -18.47
C LEU A 244 -10.16 3.61 -19.34
N LYS A 245 -10.85 2.48 -19.44
CA LYS A 245 -12.10 2.36 -20.19
C LYS A 245 -13.16 3.29 -19.63
N ILE A 246 -13.40 3.26 -18.33
CA ILE A 246 -14.39 4.13 -17.65
C ILE A 246 -14.06 5.61 -17.87
N PHE A 247 -12.79 6.00 -17.71
CA PHE A 247 -12.39 7.40 -17.86
C PHE A 247 -12.49 7.90 -19.32
N LYS A 248 -12.27 7.03 -20.31
CA LYS A 248 -12.45 7.38 -21.72
C LYS A 248 -13.92 7.50 -22.13
N THR A 249 -14.78 6.59 -21.63
CA THR A 249 -16.19 6.53 -22.02
C THR A 249 -17.07 7.54 -21.32
N LYS A 250 -16.70 7.97 -20.11
CA LYS A 250 -17.41 9.08 -19.46
C LYS A 250 -17.23 10.36 -20.26
N ASN A 251 -18.33 10.90 -20.78
CA ASN A 251 -18.40 12.26 -21.31
C ASN A 251 -18.22 13.23 -20.14
N LEU A 252 -17.00 13.67 -19.94
CA LEU A 252 -16.56 14.56 -18.87
C LEU A 252 -16.63 16.01 -19.35
#